data_9b9b5843c4a0e72fe21061cd9c437c41
#
_entry.id   9b9b5843c4a0e72fe21061cd9c437c41
#
_cell.length_a   1.000
_cell.length_b   1.000
_cell.length_c   1.000
_cell.angle_alpha   90.00
_cell.angle_beta   90.00
_cell.angle_gamma   90.00
#
_symmetry.space_group_name_H-M   'P 1'
#
loop_
_entity.id
_entity.type
_entity.pdbx_description
1 polymer ?
#
loop_
_entity_poly.entity_id
_entity_poly.type
_entity_poly.pdbx_seq_one_letter_code
_entity_poly.pdbx_strand_id
1 'polypeptide(L)'
;MAEAVEGIGGVFFRTSDPDSLRAWYARHLGIEMEDYGTTFTAKDGDQTVWAPFPAATEYFGRPEQQLMVNFRVRNLDAMLEQLRSAGVEVDTNVADHEYGRFGWATDPDGNRFELWQPK
;
A
#
# COMPACT_ATOMS: atom_id res chain seq x y z
N MET A 1 -18.42 13.45 10.95
CA MET A 1 -17.51 13.73 9.82
C MET A 1 -17.10 12.42 9.17
N ALA A 2 -17.21 12.35 7.86
CA ALA A 2 -16.76 11.19 7.13
C ALA A 2 -15.21 11.13 7.13
N GLU A 3 -14.68 9.92 7.13
CA GLU A 3 -13.25 9.72 6.96
C GLU A 3 -12.87 9.94 5.51
N ALA A 4 -11.68 10.44 5.27
CA ALA A 4 -11.16 10.66 3.93
C ALA A 4 -9.71 10.19 3.86
N VAL A 5 -9.30 9.83 2.64
CA VAL A 5 -7.90 9.50 2.39
C VAL A 5 -7.08 10.79 2.46
N GLU A 6 -5.94 10.72 3.12
CA GLU A 6 -5.05 11.88 3.31
C GLU A 6 -3.96 11.98 2.25
N GLY A 7 -3.70 10.89 1.55
CA GLY A 7 -2.69 10.88 0.50
C GLY A 7 -2.28 9.47 0.13
N ILE A 8 -1.38 9.37 -0.82
CA ILE A 8 -0.81 8.10 -1.25
C ILE A 8 0.27 7.69 -0.24
N GLY A 9 0.05 6.54 0.41
CA GLY A 9 1.02 6.00 1.35
C GLY A 9 2.06 5.11 0.69
N GLY A 10 1.76 4.60 -0.50
CA GLY A 10 2.73 3.78 -1.21
C GLY A 10 2.22 3.25 -2.53
N VAL A 11 3.16 2.79 -3.33
CA VAL A 11 2.89 2.11 -4.61
C VAL A 11 3.65 0.80 -4.59
N PHE A 12 2.94 -0.30 -4.79
CA PHE A 12 3.51 -1.64 -4.79
C PHE A 12 3.29 -2.22 -6.19
N PHE A 13 4.30 -2.89 -6.72
CA PHE A 13 4.22 -3.37 -8.10
C PHE A 13 4.94 -4.70 -8.24
N ARG A 14 4.50 -5.51 -9.20
CA ARG A 14 5.05 -6.84 -9.40
C ARG A 14 6.33 -6.77 -10.23
N THR A 15 7.27 -7.65 -9.91
CA THR A 15 8.48 -7.85 -10.69
C THR A 15 8.89 -9.31 -10.63
N SER A 16 9.42 -9.83 -11.73
CA SER A 16 9.92 -11.20 -11.77
C SER A 16 11.27 -11.35 -11.07
N ASP A 17 11.98 -10.23 -10.82
CA ASP A 17 13.29 -10.28 -10.18
C ASP A 17 13.46 -9.03 -9.30
N PRO A 18 12.97 -9.08 -8.06
CA PRO A 18 13.06 -7.92 -7.17
C PRO A 18 14.48 -7.42 -6.92
N ASP A 19 15.43 -8.34 -6.76
CA ASP A 19 16.82 -7.94 -6.48
C ASP A 19 17.42 -7.16 -7.64
N SER A 20 17.21 -7.66 -8.85
CA SER A 20 17.73 -7.00 -10.06
C SER A 20 17.07 -5.64 -10.27
N LEU A 21 15.77 -5.55 -10.02
CA LEU A 21 15.05 -4.29 -10.19
C LEU A 21 15.49 -3.26 -9.14
N ARG A 22 15.68 -3.68 -7.89
CA ARG A 22 16.20 -2.78 -6.86
C ARG A 22 17.55 -2.20 -7.27
N ALA A 23 18.44 -3.04 -7.79
CA ALA A 23 19.74 -2.60 -8.26
C ALA A 23 19.62 -1.60 -9.42
N TRP A 24 18.67 -1.82 -10.30
CA TRP A 24 18.42 -0.91 -11.43
C TRP A 24 18.01 0.48 -10.94
N TYR A 25 17.04 0.53 -10.01
CA TYR A 25 16.58 1.82 -9.48
C TYR A 25 17.65 2.54 -8.69
N ALA A 26 18.48 1.81 -7.94
CA ALA A 26 19.60 2.42 -7.22
C ALA A 26 20.61 3.04 -8.19
N ARG A 27 20.94 2.28 -9.24
CA ARG A 27 21.95 2.73 -10.21
C ARG A 27 21.50 3.92 -11.05
N HIS A 28 20.26 3.88 -11.53
CA HIS A 28 19.81 4.85 -12.54
C HIS A 28 19.03 6.02 -11.95
N LEU A 29 18.38 5.83 -10.81
CA LEU A 29 17.55 6.88 -10.22
C LEU A 29 17.97 7.24 -8.80
N GLY A 30 19.02 6.59 -8.29
CA GLY A 30 19.48 6.90 -6.94
C GLY A 30 18.54 6.47 -5.84
N ILE A 31 17.62 5.54 -6.13
CA ILE A 31 16.65 5.06 -5.13
C ILE A 31 17.25 3.84 -4.46
N GLU A 32 17.78 4.03 -3.26
CA GLU A 32 18.31 2.94 -2.44
C GLU A 32 17.16 2.24 -1.73
N MET A 33 17.08 0.93 -1.86
CA MET A 33 15.96 0.16 -1.32
C MET A 33 16.41 -0.95 -0.38
N GLU A 34 15.67 -1.10 0.69
CA GLU A 34 15.74 -2.29 1.55
C GLU A 34 14.88 -3.39 0.93
N ASP A 35 14.78 -4.54 1.61
CA ASP A 35 14.00 -5.68 1.09
C ASP A 35 12.52 -5.32 0.88
N TYR A 36 11.97 -4.40 1.68
CA TYR A 36 10.57 -3.98 1.57
C TYR A 36 10.37 -2.89 0.51
N GLY A 37 11.45 -2.32 -0.04
CA GLY A 37 11.41 -1.14 -0.91
C GLY A 37 12.05 0.05 -0.23
N THR A 38 11.52 1.23 -0.47
CA THR A 38 12.02 2.44 0.16
C THR A 38 10.87 3.32 0.62
N THR A 39 11.17 4.27 1.49
CA THR A 39 10.20 5.25 1.97
C THR A 39 10.72 6.64 1.66
N PHE A 40 9.91 7.39 0.92
CA PHE A 40 10.18 8.81 0.70
C PHE A 40 9.47 9.60 1.79
N THR A 41 10.18 10.54 2.41
CA THR A 41 9.60 11.37 3.45
C THR A 41 9.53 12.80 2.96
N ALA A 42 8.32 13.34 2.92
CA ALA A 42 8.10 14.73 2.51
C ALA A 42 8.49 15.68 3.64
N LYS A 43 8.58 16.97 3.33
CA LYS A 43 9.01 17.99 4.31
C LYS A 43 8.09 18.07 5.53
N ASP A 44 6.80 17.79 5.34
CA ASP A 44 5.82 17.79 6.43
C ASP A 44 5.79 16.47 7.21
N GLY A 45 6.66 15.53 6.84
CA GLY A 45 6.75 14.24 7.51
C GLY A 45 5.92 13.13 6.92
N ASP A 46 5.09 13.42 5.94
CA ASP A 46 4.30 12.38 5.27
C ASP A 46 5.20 11.43 4.52
N GLN A 47 4.87 10.14 4.60
CA GLN A 47 5.69 9.08 4.03
C GLN A 47 4.98 8.42 2.86
N THR A 48 5.76 8.05 1.84
CA THR A 48 5.28 7.29 0.69
C THR A 48 6.23 6.14 0.44
N VAL A 49 5.71 4.92 0.44
CA VAL A 49 6.49 3.72 0.22
C VAL A 49 6.51 3.39 -1.27
N TRP A 50 7.66 2.99 -1.77
CA TRP A 50 7.83 2.52 -3.14
C TRP A 50 8.41 1.12 -3.03
N ALA A 51 7.65 0.10 -3.43
CA ALA A 51 8.04 -1.27 -3.11
C ALA A 51 7.77 -2.24 -4.25
N PRO A 52 8.81 -2.89 -4.79
CA PRO A 52 8.62 -4.00 -5.71
C PRO A 52 8.24 -5.27 -4.94
N PHE A 53 7.29 -6.01 -5.46
CA PHE A 53 6.85 -7.28 -4.91
C PHE A 53 7.15 -8.40 -5.90
N PRO A 54 7.39 -9.62 -5.44
CA PRO A 54 7.57 -10.75 -6.35
C PRO A 54 6.38 -10.89 -7.30
N ALA A 55 6.65 -11.27 -8.55
CA ALA A 55 5.60 -11.40 -9.56
C ALA A 55 4.49 -12.36 -9.14
N ALA A 56 4.82 -13.38 -8.35
CA ALA A 56 3.88 -14.39 -7.91
C ALA A 56 3.20 -14.05 -6.58
N THR A 57 3.37 -12.83 -6.06
CA THR A 57 2.79 -12.48 -4.76
C THR A 57 1.27 -12.60 -4.79
N GLU A 58 0.71 -13.08 -3.69
CA GLU A 58 -0.74 -13.13 -3.49
C GLU A 58 -1.26 -11.89 -2.77
N TYR A 59 -0.36 -11.00 -2.39
CA TYR A 59 -0.70 -9.84 -1.57
C TYR A 59 -1.65 -8.86 -2.25
N PHE A 60 -1.61 -8.81 -3.59
CA PHE A 60 -2.49 -7.92 -4.36
C PHE A 60 -3.89 -8.52 -4.61
N GLY A 61 -4.13 -9.72 -4.14
CA GLY A 61 -5.42 -10.40 -4.27
C GLY A 61 -5.50 -11.29 -5.49
N ARG A 62 -5.46 -10.72 -6.69
CA ARG A 62 -5.58 -11.50 -7.92
C ARG A 62 -4.34 -11.34 -8.79
N PRO A 63 -3.99 -12.39 -9.58
CA PRO A 63 -2.75 -12.35 -10.37
C PRO A 63 -2.71 -11.26 -11.45
N GLU A 64 -3.87 -10.85 -11.97
CA GLU A 64 -3.95 -9.86 -13.04
C GLU A 64 -3.66 -8.44 -12.54
N GLN A 65 -3.75 -8.21 -11.25
CA GLN A 65 -3.53 -6.88 -10.68
C GLN A 65 -2.03 -6.60 -10.59
N GLN A 66 -1.55 -5.68 -11.40
CA GLN A 66 -0.13 -5.36 -11.51
C GLN A 66 0.37 -4.45 -10.39
N LEU A 67 -0.49 -3.56 -9.94
CA LEU A 67 -0.15 -2.55 -8.93
C LEU A 67 -1.12 -2.63 -7.77
N MET A 68 -0.65 -2.33 -6.58
CA MET A 68 -1.54 -2.07 -5.45
C MET A 68 -1.16 -0.73 -4.84
N VAL A 69 -2.13 0.16 -4.74
CA VAL A 69 -1.94 1.47 -4.15
C VAL A 69 -2.29 1.41 -2.67
N ASN A 70 -1.49 2.07 -1.87
CA ASN A 70 -1.73 2.25 -0.44
C ASN A 70 -2.15 3.69 -0.20
N PHE A 71 -3.23 3.87 0.55
CA PHE A 71 -3.72 5.20 0.93
C PHE A 71 -3.53 5.40 2.43
N ARG A 72 -2.99 6.55 2.83
CA ARG A 72 -2.91 6.91 4.24
C ARG A 72 -4.26 7.41 4.74
N VAL A 73 -4.63 6.98 5.95
CA VAL A 73 -5.85 7.41 6.61
C VAL A 73 -5.52 7.79 8.06
N ARG A 74 -6.33 8.67 8.61
CA ARG A 74 -6.17 9.13 9.99
C ARG A 74 -6.65 8.08 10.99
N ASN A 75 -7.76 7.42 10.67
CA ASN A 75 -8.40 6.45 11.58
C ASN A 75 -8.86 5.25 10.77
N LEU A 76 -8.09 4.17 10.84
CA LEU A 76 -8.36 2.98 10.03
C LEU A 76 -9.69 2.33 10.39
N ASP A 77 -9.97 2.17 11.67
CA ASP A 77 -11.20 1.50 12.10
C ASP A 77 -12.44 2.25 11.60
N ALA A 78 -12.43 3.58 11.70
CA ALA A 78 -13.53 4.40 11.22
C ALA A 78 -13.67 4.32 9.71
N MET A 79 -12.57 4.32 8.98
CA MET A 79 -12.59 4.20 7.53
C MET A 79 -13.14 2.84 7.10
N LEU A 80 -12.70 1.75 7.72
CA LEU A 80 -13.18 0.42 7.38
C LEU A 80 -14.67 0.28 7.65
N GLU A 81 -15.13 0.82 8.77
CA GLU A 81 -16.57 0.79 9.10
C GLU A 81 -17.38 1.61 8.11
N GLN A 82 -16.88 2.77 7.71
CA GLN A 82 -17.53 3.61 6.71
C GLN A 82 -17.68 2.85 5.38
N LEU A 83 -16.63 2.14 4.96
CA LEU A 83 -16.66 1.38 3.72
C LEU A 83 -17.63 0.20 3.81
N ARG A 84 -17.62 -0.54 4.93
CA ARG A 84 -18.55 -1.65 5.13
C ARG A 84 -19.99 -1.17 5.09
N SER A 85 -20.28 -0.06 5.77
CA SER A 85 -21.63 0.51 5.81
C SER A 85 -22.11 0.96 4.44
N ALA A 86 -21.20 1.31 3.54
CA ALA A 86 -21.53 1.71 2.19
C ALA A 86 -21.60 0.52 1.21
N GLY A 87 -21.41 -0.71 1.70
CA GLY A 87 -21.50 -1.90 0.87
C GLY A 87 -20.22 -2.23 0.09
N VAL A 88 -19.12 -1.61 0.45
CA VAL A 88 -17.82 -1.88 -0.19
C VAL A 88 -17.27 -3.21 0.32
N GLU A 89 -16.63 -3.96 -0.54
CA GLU A 89 -15.96 -5.21 -0.17
C GLU A 89 -14.72 -4.90 0.65
N VAL A 90 -14.72 -5.26 1.94
CA VAL A 90 -13.63 -4.99 2.88
C VAL A 90 -13.10 -6.32 3.41
N ASP A 91 -11.77 -6.50 3.40
CA ASP A 91 -11.14 -7.68 3.96
C ASP A 91 -11.40 -7.71 5.47
N THR A 92 -11.66 -8.90 6.02
CA THR A 92 -11.92 -9.07 7.45
C THR A 92 -10.65 -8.93 8.29
N ASN A 93 -9.48 -9.04 7.68
CA ASN A 93 -8.21 -8.95 8.38
C ASN A 93 -7.77 -7.50 8.56
N VAL A 94 -7.16 -7.22 9.71
CA VAL A 94 -6.48 -5.97 9.99
C VAL A 94 -5.13 -6.36 10.57
N ALA A 95 -4.06 -5.74 10.07
CA ALA A 95 -2.71 -6.05 10.53
C ALA A 95 -2.16 -4.89 11.36
N ASP A 96 -1.54 -5.23 12.49
CA ASP A 96 -0.84 -4.27 13.33
C ASP A 96 0.65 -4.52 13.25
N HIS A 97 1.41 -3.49 12.89
CA HIS A 97 2.86 -3.56 12.80
C HIS A 97 3.46 -2.35 13.50
N GLU A 98 4.78 -2.35 13.64
CA GLU A 98 5.48 -1.21 14.25
C GLU A 98 5.32 0.06 13.44
N TYR A 99 5.04 -0.04 12.13
CA TYR A 99 4.84 1.14 11.26
C TYR A 99 3.41 1.67 11.31
N GLY A 100 2.47 0.94 11.88
CA GLY A 100 1.08 1.34 11.94
C GLY A 100 0.14 0.17 11.70
N ARG A 101 -1.10 0.53 11.35
CA ARG A 101 -2.17 -0.44 11.14
C ARG A 101 -2.60 -0.44 9.68
N PHE A 102 -2.92 -1.62 9.17
CA PHE A 102 -3.23 -1.85 7.76
C PHE A 102 -4.55 -2.59 7.59
N GLY A 103 -5.31 -2.18 6.59
CA GLY A 103 -6.53 -2.88 6.17
C GLY A 103 -6.61 -2.87 4.65
N TRP A 104 -7.56 -3.60 4.10
CA TRP A 104 -7.67 -3.77 2.64
C TRP A 104 -9.12 -3.76 2.22
N ALA A 105 -9.36 -3.23 1.02
CA ALA A 105 -10.69 -3.23 0.41
C ALA A 105 -10.52 -3.34 -1.11
N THR A 106 -11.64 -3.52 -1.81
CA THR A 106 -11.63 -3.73 -3.25
C THR A 106 -12.57 -2.73 -3.91
N ASP A 107 -12.10 -2.10 -4.98
CA ASP A 107 -12.89 -1.12 -5.72
C ASP A 107 -13.86 -1.81 -6.71
N PRO A 108 -14.76 -1.04 -7.37
CA PRO A 108 -15.73 -1.66 -8.28
C PRO A 108 -15.14 -2.39 -9.47
N ASP A 109 -13.91 -2.08 -9.87
CA ASP A 109 -13.22 -2.75 -10.97
C ASP A 109 -12.46 -4.01 -10.51
N GLY A 110 -12.57 -4.34 -9.23
CA GLY A 110 -11.90 -5.51 -8.67
C GLY A 110 -10.47 -5.27 -8.24
N ASN A 111 -10.04 -4.02 -8.14
CA ASN A 111 -8.68 -3.71 -7.70
C ASN A 111 -8.62 -3.61 -6.19
N ARG A 112 -7.75 -4.42 -5.59
CA ARG A 112 -7.47 -4.38 -4.17
C ARG A 112 -6.59 -3.19 -3.86
N PHE A 113 -6.89 -2.47 -2.78
CA PHE A 113 -6.04 -1.38 -2.28
C PHE A 113 -5.83 -1.55 -0.78
N GLU A 114 -4.78 -0.93 -0.30
CA GLU A 114 -4.40 -0.99 1.11
C GLU A 114 -4.66 0.35 1.77
N LEU A 115 -5.13 0.30 3.00
CA LEU A 115 -5.33 1.48 3.83
C LEU A 115 -4.36 1.42 4.99
N TRP A 116 -3.69 2.52 5.27
CA TRP A 116 -2.62 2.56 6.25
C TRP A 116 -2.80 3.74 7.21
N GLN A 117 -2.87 3.40 8.49
CA GLN A 117 -2.86 4.40 9.56
C GLN A 117 -1.46 4.37 10.16
N PRO A 118 -0.58 5.32 9.81
CA PRO A 118 0.78 5.37 10.36
C PRO A 118 0.77 5.59 11.87
N LYS A 119 1.81 5.15 12.52
CA LYS A 119 1.99 5.43 13.95
C LYS A 119 2.36 6.86 14.21
#